data_b473a97b987e698a14ebdaf20d1b37fd
#
_entry.id   b473a97b987e698a14ebdaf20d1b37fd
#
_cell.length_a   1.000
_cell.length_b   1.000
_cell.length_c   1.000
_cell.angle_alpha   90.00
_cell.angle_beta   90.00
_cell.angle_gamma   90.00
#
_symmetry.space_group_name_H-M   'P 1'
#
loop_
_entity.id
_entity.type
_entity.pdbx_description
1 polymer ?
#
loop_
_entity_poly.entity_id
_entity_poly.type
_entity_poly.pdbx_seq_one_letter_code
_entity_poly.pdbx_strand_id
1 'polypeptide(L)'
;EYEIKIRTQTGLTKYETVGTFIPQDDEERNRLWTFQEPVDFSDYENGEYAVEIYFLGEKVLNAPFRIGNEEEGEYNLFNIQTRPPIGEKKEIDPTKEKDAMDSLQEMIGLNNLKRSIAEHLNYVKLLAARKRAGLKASIPPLHMVFTGNPGTGKTTVADFIGEIFHKMGLLEKGHVIRTDRSKLVGKWLGETEQKTEAAIEAAKGGVLFIDEAYSLFTNDKDGDKRDFGNRVIETLLPKLSDDNFGTIVILAGYPAEMKLLLESNPGLQSRFPFTFHFEDYSPEELLEI
;
A
#
# COMPACT_ATOMS: atom_id res chain seq x y z
N GLU A 1 -2.51 7.44 24.73
CA GLU A 1 -3.70 8.17 25.19
C GLU A 1 -4.93 7.50 24.59
N TYR A 2 -5.93 7.23 25.42
CA TYR A 2 -7.22 6.71 24.98
C TYR A 2 -8.33 7.61 25.54
N GLU A 3 -9.45 7.64 24.84
CA GLU A 3 -10.64 8.38 25.21
C GLU A 3 -11.86 7.46 25.03
N ILE A 4 -12.73 7.41 26.05
CA ILE A 4 -13.98 6.66 26.01
C ILE A 4 -15.13 7.64 26.12
N LYS A 5 -16.07 7.59 25.18
CA LYS A 5 -17.27 8.42 25.15
C LYS A 5 -18.52 7.55 25.09
N ILE A 6 -19.56 7.94 25.82
CA ILE A 6 -20.90 7.40 25.64
C ILE A 6 -21.76 8.48 25.01
N ARG A 7 -22.33 8.19 23.85
CA ARG A 7 -23.15 9.12 23.09
C ARG A 7 -24.56 8.60 22.86
N THR A 8 -25.49 9.53 22.79
CA THR A 8 -26.85 9.27 22.29
C THR A 8 -26.84 9.05 20.78
N GLN A 9 -27.90 8.48 20.22
CA GLN A 9 -28.11 8.35 18.78
C GLN A 9 -28.02 9.69 18.02
N THR A 10 -28.36 10.80 18.70
CA THR A 10 -28.25 12.17 18.14
C THR A 10 -26.83 12.76 18.25
N GLY A 11 -25.86 12.01 18.79
CA GLY A 11 -24.47 12.43 18.91
C GLY A 11 -24.12 13.24 20.15
N LEU A 12 -25.07 13.43 21.09
CA LEU A 12 -24.80 14.12 22.36
C LEU A 12 -23.92 13.23 23.27
N THR A 13 -22.78 13.74 23.73
CA THR A 13 -21.91 13.04 24.67
C THR A 13 -22.51 13.11 26.09
N LYS A 14 -22.76 11.95 26.70
CA LYS A 14 -23.28 11.81 28.06
C LYS A 14 -22.18 11.49 29.06
N TYR A 15 -21.12 10.82 28.62
CA TYR A 15 -19.97 10.46 29.44
C TYR A 15 -18.69 10.56 28.60
N GLU A 16 -17.64 11.00 29.23
CA GLU A 16 -16.32 11.09 28.61
C GLU A 16 -15.22 10.87 29.65
N THR A 17 -14.28 10.00 29.38
CA THR A 17 -13.06 9.81 30.15
C THR A 17 -11.85 9.73 29.25
N VAL A 18 -10.72 10.23 29.73
CA VAL A 18 -9.44 10.21 29.02
C VAL A 18 -8.39 9.58 29.91
N GLY A 19 -7.62 8.66 29.36
CA GLY A 19 -6.53 8.02 30.07
C GLY A 19 -5.28 7.86 29.20
N THR A 20 -4.16 7.59 29.87
CA THR A 20 -2.91 7.31 29.19
C THR A 20 -2.42 5.95 29.63
N PHE A 21 -2.13 5.09 28.64
CA PHE A 21 -1.53 3.79 28.85
C PHE A 21 -0.13 3.76 28.24
N ILE A 22 0.87 3.41 29.03
CA ILE A 22 2.26 3.24 28.60
C ILE A 22 2.65 1.80 28.92
N PRO A 23 2.76 0.89 27.91
CA PRO A 23 3.22 -0.47 28.14
C PRO A 23 4.65 -0.45 28.67
N GLN A 24 4.94 -1.25 29.70
CA GLN A 24 6.27 -1.31 30.32
C GLN A 24 7.22 -2.30 29.59
N ASP A 25 6.66 -3.29 28.89
CA ASP A 25 7.41 -4.27 28.14
C ASP A 25 6.64 -4.78 26.89
N ASP A 26 7.28 -5.66 26.12
CA ASP A 26 6.70 -6.20 24.88
C ASP A 26 5.61 -7.26 25.16
N GLU A 27 5.63 -7.91 26.32
CA GLU A 27 4.54 -8.83 26.74
C GLU A 27 3.27 -8.06 27.06
N GLU A 28 3.40 -6.91 27.69
CA GLU A 28 2.26 -6.04 27.98
C GLU A 28 1.63 -5.46 26.70
N ARG A 29 2.41 -5.23 25.64
CA ARG A 29 1.90 -4.74 24.34
C ARG A 29 0.99 -5.73 23.64
N ASN A 30 1.16 -7.03 23.91
CA ASN A 30 0.42 -8.11 23.25
C ASN A 30 -0.70 -8.71 24.11
N ARG A 31 -0.94 -8.19 25.33
CA ARG A 31 -2.02 -8.65 26.18
C ARG A 31 -3.36 -8.04 25.77
N LEU A 32 -4.42 -8.83 25.97
CA LEU A 32 -5.78 -8.33 25.93
C LEU A 32 -6.01 -7.43 27.14
N TRP A 33 -6.24 -6.14 26.92
CA TRP A 33 -6.52 -5.18 27.98
C TRP A 33 -8.01 -5.08 28.19
N THR A 34 -8.45 -5.24 29.45
CA THR A 34 -9.83 -4.96 29.86
C THR A 34 -9.84 -3.67 30.66
N PHE A 35 -10.56 -2.67 30.17
CA PHE A 35 -10.84 -1.45 30.91
C PHE A 35 -12.13 -1.68 31.69
N GLN A 36 -12.09 -1.43 33.01
CA GLN A 36 -13.26 -1.46 33.87
C GLN A 36 -13.48 -0.04 34.40
N GLU A 37 -14.27 0.73 33.70
CA GLU A 37 -14.71 2.05 34.13
C GLU A 37 -16.15 1.91 34.61
N PRO A 38 -16.43 2.15 35.92
CA PRO A 38 -17.79 2.14 36.44
C PRO A 38 -18.53 3.36 35.91
N VAL A 39 -19.50 3.14 35.03
CA VAL A 39 -20.39 4.19 34.54
C VAL A 39 -21.72 4.08 35.27
N ASP A 40 -22.15 5.16 35.96
CA ASP A 40 -23.47 5.24 36.55
C ASP A 40 -24.50 5.62 35.46
N PHE A 41 -25.43 4.73 35.20
CA PHE A 41 -26.51 4.91 34.24
C PHE A 41 -27.80 5.44 34.82
N SER A 42 -27.82 5.80 36.12
CA SER A 42 -29.05 6.26 36.81
C SER A 42 -29.68 7.51 36.21
N ASP A 43 -28.86 8.36 35.59
CA ASP A 43 -29.28 9.62 34.97
C ASP A 43 -29.51 9.50 33.45
N TYR A 44 -29.48 8.25 32.89
CA TYR A 44 -29.70 8.04 31.47
C TYR A 44 -31.19 7.73 31.20
N GLU A 45 -31.73 8.40 30.20
CA GLU A 45 -33.09 8.11 29.74
C GLU A 45 -33.11 6.80 28.90
N ASN A 46 -34.29 6.15 28.87
CA ASN A 46 -34.47 4.98 27.99
C ASN A 46 -34.21 5.39 26.52
N GLY A 47 -33.34 4.67 25.86
CA GLY A 47 -32.99 4.99 24.47
C GLY A 47 -31.79 4.23 23.97
N GLU A 48 -31.38 4.57 22.75
CA GLU A 48 -30.21 3.98 22.08
C GLU A 48 -28.98 4.87 22.30
N TYR A 49 -27.91 4.22 22.65
CA TYR A 49 -26.62 4.82 22.97
C TYR A 49 -25.51 4.06 22.22
N ALA A 50 -24.31 4.64 22.19
CA ALA A 50 -23.11 3.98 21.72
C ALA A 50 -21.93 4.29 22.62
N VAL A 51 -21.14 3.28 22.95
CA VAL A 51 -19.81 3.44 23.51
C VAL A 51 -18.83 3.63 22.37
N GLU A 52 -18.14 4.74 22.36
CA GLU A 52 -17.09 5.04 21.40
C GLU A 52 -15.74 5.07 22.11
N ILE A 53 -14.76 4.36 21.61
CA ILE A 53 -13.39 4.38 22.11
C ILE A 53 -12.50 5.00 21.04
N TYR A 54 -11.71 5.98 21.47
CA TYR A 54 -10.71 6.63 20.65
C TYR A 54 -9.32 6.27 21.18
N PHE A 55 -8.39 6.05 20.29
CA PHE A 55 -6.99 5.87 20.61
C PHE A 55 -6.15 6.84 19.76
N LEU A 56 -5.37 7.68 20.44
CA LEU A 56 -4.62 8.77 19.79
C LEU A 56 -5.47 9.67 18.86
N GLY A 57 -6.72 9.94 19.29
CA GLY A 57 -7.68 10.76 18.55
C GLY A 57 -8.47 10.03 17.47
N GLU A 58 -8.15 8.77 17.17
CA GLU A 58 -8.84 7.95 16.17
C GLU A 58 -9.87 7.04 16.82
N LYS A 59 -11.10 7.00 16.27
CA LYS A 59 -12.16 6.12 16.75
C LYS A 59 -11.86 4.66 16.41
N VAL A 60 -11.54 3.86 17.42
CA VAL A 60 -11.18 2.44 17.27
C VAL A 60 -12.32 1.48 17.58
N LEU A 61 -13.34 1.92 18.33
CA LEU A 61 -14.51 1.12 18.67
C LEU A 61 -15.79 1.96 18.62
N ASN A 62 -16.88 1.35 18.17
CA ASN A 62 -18.23 1.88 18.27
C ASN A 62 -19.17 0.73 18.63
N ALA A 63 -19.61 0.64 19.87
CA ALA A 63 -20.49 -0.40 20.38
C ALA A 63 -21.86 0.19 20.74
N PRO A 64 -22.90 -0.01 19.91
CA PRO A 64 -24.25 0.43 20.23
C PRO A 64 -24.84 -0.42 21.35
N PHE A 65 -25.62 0.19 22.25
CA PHE A 65 -26.38 -0.46 23.29
C PHE A 65 -27.69 0.29 23.57
N ARG A 66 -28.62 -0.36 24.25
CA ARG A 66 -29.90 0.22 24.60
C ARG A 66 -30.12 0.22 26.11
N ILE A 67 -30.64 1.29 26.64
CA ILE A 67 -31.13 1.39 28.02
C ILE A 67 -32.66 1.32 27.96
N GLY A 68 -33.25 0.36 28.71
CA GLY A 68 -34.71 0.14 28.77
C GLY A 68 -35.10 -0.44 30.12
N ASN A 69 -36.41 -0.46 30.40
CA ASN A 69 -36.97 -0.92 31.67
C ASN A 69 -37.28 -2.44 31.69
N GLU A 70 -37.09 -3.15 30.58
CA GLU A 70 -37.35 -4.59 30.49
C GLU A 70 -36.06 -5.33 30.15
N GLU A 71 -35.80 -6.44 30.87
CA GLU A 71 -34.76 -7.39 30.51
C GLU A 71 -35.23 -8.16 29.24
N GLU A 72 -34.95 -7.62 28.05
CA GLU A 72 -35.07 -8.36 26.80
C GLU A 72 -33.84 -9.23 26.60
N GLY A 73 -34.04 -10.54 26.75
CA GLY A 73 -33.28 -11.70 26.31
C GLY A 73 -31.84 -11.53 25.84
N GLU A 74 -31.11 -12.62 25.96
CA GLU A 74 -29.73 -12.89 25.51
C GLU A 74 -28.99 -11.71 24.83
N TYR A 75 -28.11 -11.09 25.59
CA TYR A 75 -27.12 -10.14 25.07
C TYR A 75 -26.26 -10.86 24.03
N ASN A 76 -26.59 -10.71 22.76
CA ASN A 76 -25.68 -11.05 21.69
C ASN A 76 -24.45 -10.18 21.87
N LEU A 77 -23.37 -10.78 22.29
CA LEU A 77 -22.04 -10.21 22.34
C LEU A 77 -21.82 -9.42 21.05
N PHE A 78 -21.72 -8.13 21.21
CA PHE A 78 -21.52 -7.07 20.25
C PHE A 78 -20.89 -7.52 18.94
N ASN A 79 -21.56 -7.27 17.85
CA ASN A 79 -20.92 -7.17 16.55
C ASN A 79 -20.07 -5.90 16.62
N ILE A 80 -18.84 -6.04 17.09
CA ILE A 80 -17.85 -4.98 17.13
C ILE A 80 -17.54 -4.69 15.67
N GLN A 81 -18.25 -3.75 15.08
CA GLN A 81 -17.78 -3.13 13.87
C GLN A 81 -16.61 -2.23 14.28
N THR A 82 -15.45 -2.84 14.45
CA THR A 82 -14.19 -2.12 14.37
C THR A 82 -14.18 -1.48 12.99
N ARG A 83 -14.51 -0.19 12.93
CA ARG A 83 -14.14 0.57 11.75
C ARG A 83 -12.61 0.50 11.69
N PRO A 84 -12.02 -0.05 10.62
CA PRO A 84 -10.59 0.04 10.47
C PRO A 84 -10.20 1.52 10.54
N PRO A 85 -9.07 1.88 11.17
CA PRO A 85 -8.53 3.22 11.11
C PRO A 85 -8.44 3.62 9.63
N ILE A 86 -8.68 4.90 9.38
CA ILE A 86 -8.75 5.52 8.03
C ILE A 86 -7.63 5.00 7.12
N GLY A 87 -8.00 4.30 6.08
CA GLY A 87 -7.22 3.34 5.33
C GLY A 87 -7.63 1.97 5.83
N GLU A 88 -8.67 1.37 5.20
CA GLU A 88 -9.11 0.02 5.51
C GLU A 88 -7.88 -0.88 5.63
N LYS A 89 -7.40 -1.12 6.84
CA LYS A 89 -6.68 -2.36 7.09
C LYS A 89 -7.75 -3.44 6.98
N LYS A 90 -7.97 -3.93 5.75
CA LYS A 90 -8.32 -5.32 5.61
C LYS A 90 -7.38 -6.03 6.55
N GLU A 91 -7.89 -6.76 7.54
CA GLU A 91 -7.09 -7.73 8.26
C GLU A 91 -6.26 -8.42 7.20
N ILE A 92 -4.93 -8.26 7.32
CA ILE A 92 -4.00 -8.99 6.48
C ILE A 92 -4.30 -10.43 6.85
N ASP A 93 -5.11 -11.10 6.03
CA ASP A 93 -5.34 -12.52 6.16
C ASP A 93 -3.98 -13.18 5.89
N PRO A 94 -3.29 -13.68 6.93
CA PRO A 94 -1.95 -14.23 6.74
C PRO A 94 -1.95 -15.41 5.76
N THR A 95 -3.11 -16.05 5.54
CA THR A 95 -3.27 -17.12 4.55
C THR A 95 -3.22 -16.57 3.12
N LYS A 96 -3.81 -15.37 2.88
CA LYS A 96 -3.78 -14.75 1.55
C LYS A 96 -2.42 -14.12 1.19
N GLU A 97 -1.71 -13.54 2.18
CA GLU A 97 -0.32 -13.10 1.96
C GLU A 97 0.55 -14.31 1.58
N LYS A 98 0.30 -15.45 2.20
CA LYS A 98 0.99 -16.71 1.93
C LYS A 98 0.79 -17.17 0.49
N ASP A 99 -0.43 -17.05 -0.05
CA ASP A 99 -0.76 -17.48 -1.41
C ASP A 99 0.03 -16.74 -2.50
N ALA A 100 0.18 -15.40 -2.42
CA ALA A 100 0.93 -14.64 -3.43
C ALA A 100 2.44 -14.84 -3.31
N MET A 101 2.95 -14.99 -2.07
CA MET A 101 4.36 -15.34 -1.85
C MET A 101 4.64 -16.78 -2.27
N ASP A 102 3.72 -17.71 -1.99
CA ASP A 102 3.84 -19.08 -2.42
C ASP A 102 3.84 -19.18 -3.95
N SER A 103 2.94 -18.45 -4.63
CA SER A 103 2.91 -18.37 -6.10
C SER A 103 4.21 -17.81 -6.69
N LEU A 104 4.79 -16.78 -6.05
CA LEU A 104 6.11 -16.26 -6.45
C LEU A 104 7.21 -17.30 -6.24
N GLN A 105 7.16 -18.08 -5.14
CA GLN A 105 8.13 -19.13 -4.84
C GLN A 105 8.01 -20.33 -5.79
N GLU A 106 6.80 -20.63 -6.25
CA GLU A 106 6.51 -21.72 -7.19
C GLU A 106 6.90 -21.41 -8.64
N MET A 107 7.16 -20.14 -8.99
CA MET A 107 7.70 -19.84 -10.32
C MET A 107 8.96 -20.65 -10.58
N ILE A 108 9.10 -21.16 -11.78
CA ILE A 108 10.30 -21.90 -12.20
C ILE A 108 11.48 -20.93 -12.26
N GLY A 109 12.65 -21.33 -11.77
CA GLY A 109 13.88 -20.54 -11.81
C GLY A 109 13.83 -19.27 -10.96
N LEU A 110 14.52 -18.22 -11.42
CA LEU A 110 14.56 -16.87 -10.84
C LEU A 110 14.97 -16.84 -9.33
N ASN A 111 15.81 -17.75 -8.86
CA ASN A 111 16.12 -17.94 -7.45
C ASN A 111 16.74 -16.69 -6.80
N ASN A 112 17.63 -15.99 -7.53
CA ASN A 112 18.24 -14.74 -7.02
C ASN A 112 17.21 -13.63 -6.91
N LEU A 113 16.31 -13.52 -7.89
CA LEU A 113 15.21 -12.56 -7.89
C LEU A 113 14.27 -12.80 -6.71
N LYS A 114 13.81 -14.04 -6.51
CA LYS A 114 12.91 -14.42 -5.40
C LYS A 114 13.50 -14.05 -4.04
N ARG A 115 14.80 -14.34 -3.85
CA ARG A 115 15.51 -13.96 -2.62
C ARG A 115 15.56 -12.45 -2.45
N SER A 116 15.93 -11.69 -3.48
CA SER A 116 16.00 -10.22 -3.44
C SER A 116 14.64 -9.59 -3.15
N ILE A 117 13.56 -10.11 -3.74
CA ILE A 117 12.19 -9.68 -3.45
C ILE A 117 11.82 -9.98 -1.99
N ALA A 118 12.11 -11.18 -1.48
CA ALA A 118 11.82 -11.56 -0.10
C ALA A 118 12.57 -10.66 0.90
N GLU A 119 13.86 -10.39 0.65
CA GLU A 119 14.66 -9.46 1.46
C GLU A 119 14.06 -8.04 1.46
N HIS A 120 13.67 -7.56 0.29
CA HIS A 120 13.02 -6.25 0.17
C HIS A 120 11.68 -6.18 0.93
N LEU A 121 10.82 -7.18 0.79
CA LEU A 121 9.54 -7.26 1.50
C LEU A 121 9.75 -7.30 3.02
N ASN A 122 10.73 -8.06 3.51
CA ASN A 122 11.07 -8.11 4.94
C ASN A 122 11.58 -6.76 5.44
N TYR A 123 12.38 -6.05 4.66
CA TYR A 123 12.83 -4.70 4.98
C TYR A 123 11.65 -3.73 5.09
N VAL A 124 10.73 -3.74 4.13
CA VAL A 124 9.53 -2.89 4.15
C VAL A 124 8.62 -3.24 5.32
N LYS A 125 8.41 -4.54 5.62
CA LYS A 125 7.67 -5.01 6.81
C LYS A 125 8.27 -4.46 8.10
N LEU A 126 9.58 -4.53 8.24
CA LEU A 126 10.29 -3.99 9.40
C LEU A 126 10.08 -2.48 9.57
N LEU A 127 10.21 -1.71 8.48
CA LEU A 127 10.00 -0.26 8.54
C LEU A 127 8.56 0.10 8.87
N ALA A 128 7.59 -0.62 8.28
CA ALA A 128 6.18 -0.44 8.59
C ALA A 128 5.86 -0.77 10.06
N ALA A 129 6.45 -1.84 10.61
CA ALA A 129 6.31 -2.19 12.02
C ALA A 129 6.91 -1.12 12.94
N ARG A 130 8.10 -0.60 12.63
CA ARG A 130 8.73 0.49 13.39
C ARG A 130 7.88 1.77 13.37
N LYS A 131 7.32 2.13 12.21
CA LYS A 131 6.42 3.29 12.09
C LYS A 131 5.16 3.11 12.94
N ARG A 132 4.58 1.90 12.97
CA ARG A 132 3.42 1.56 13.82
C ARG A 132 3.76 1.64 15.31
N ALA A 133 4.98 1.28 15.69
CA ALA A 133 5.47 1.37 17.07
C ALA A 133 5.84 2.81 17.51
N GLY A 134 5.54 3.83 16.69
CA GLY A 134 5.88 5.23 16.99
C GLY A 134 7.37 5.56 16.90
N LEU A 135 8.20 4.65 16.39
CA LEU A 135 9.62 4.88 16.19
C LEU A 135 9.85 5.72 14.92
N LYS A 136 10.89 6.55 14.93
CA LYS A 136 11.30 7.27 13.72
C LYS A 136 11.71 6.26 12.64
N ALA A 137 10.82 6.03 11.69
CA ALA A 137 11.10 5.23 10.51
C ALA A 137 10.46 5.93 9.30
N SER A 138 11.24 6.19 8.28
CA SER A 138 10.76 6.63 6.97
C SER A 138 10.74 5.41 6.06
N ILE A 139 9.59 5.14 5.45
CA ILE A 139 9.51 4.13 4.38
C ILE A 139 10.05 4.82 3.12
N PRO A 140 11.09 4.29 2.48
CA PRO A 140 11.58 4.87 1.22
C PRO A 140 10.51 4.74 0.13
N PRO A 141 10.63 5.48 -0.98
CA PRO A 141 9.77 5.25 -2.14
C PRO A 141 9.80 3.78 -2.53
N LEU A 142 8.62 3.17 -2.72
CA LEU A 142 8.48 1.74 -3.05
C LEU A 142 8.48 1.49 -4.56
N HIS A 143 8.83 2.50 -5.36
CA HIS A 143 8.94 2.37 -6.80
C HIS A 143 10.15 1.52 -7.18
N MET A 144 10.02 0.75 -8.26
CA MET A 144 10.97 -0.31 -8.61
C MET A 144 11.37 -0.24 -10.08
N VAL A 145 12.53 -0.78 -10.38
CA VAL A 145 13.00 -1.02 -11.74
C VAL A 145 13.14 -2.53 -11.95
N PHE A 146 12.52 -3.05 -13.00
CA PHE A 146 12.64 -4.43 -13.41
C PHE A 146 13.50 -4.50 -14.68
N THR A 147 14.64 -5.17 -14.59
CA THR A 147 15.58 -5.30 -15.72
C THR A 147 15.69 -6.75 -16.18
N GLY A 148 15.75 -6.98 -17.47
CA GLY A 148 15.92 -8.32 -18.04
C GLY A 148 15.32 -8.44 -19.44
N ASN A 149 15.60 -9.56 -20.11
CA ASN A 149 15.13 -9.84 -21.45
C ASN A 149 13.60 -10.04 -21.52
N PRO A 150 12.96 -9.92 -22.69
CA PRO A 150 11.55 -10.24 -22.88
C PRO A 150 11.26 -11.70 -22.49
N GLY A 151 10.05 -11.96 -21.95
CA GLY A 151 9.65 -13.32 -21.61
C GLY A 151 10.20 -13.85 -20.27
N THR A 152 10.97 -13.08 -19.52
CA THR A 152 11.55 -13.49 -18.23
C THR A 152 10.58 -13.36 -17.02
N GLY A 153 9.30 -13.07 -17.26
CA GLY A 153 8.28 -13.05 -16.19
C GLY A 153 8.11 -11.71 -15.46
N LYS A 154 8.69 -10.59 -15.95
CA LYS A 154 8.59 -9.26 -15.32
C LYS A 154 7.16 -8.85 -15.02
N THR A 155 6.25 -9.01 -15.98
CA THR A 155 4.84 -8.64 -15.82
C THR A 155 4.12 -9.51 -14.79
N THR A 156 4.40 -10.81 -14.77
CA THR A 156 3.82 -11.76 -13.81
C THR A 156 4.26 -11.43 -12.38
N VAL A 157 5.55 -11.13 -12.20
CA VAL A 157 6.08 -10.73 -10.90
C VAL A 157 5.49 -9.39 -10.43
N ALA A 158 5.23 -8.46 -11.37
CA ALA A 158 4.56 -7.20 -11.01
C ALA A 158 3.14 -7.44 -10.44
N ASP A 159 2.40 -8.41 -10.97
CA ASP A 159 1.09 -8.79 -10.43
C ASP A 159 1.21 -9.34 -9.00
N PHE A 160 2.18 -10.22 -8.74
CA PHE A 160 2.43 -10.73 -7.39
C PHE A 160 2.83 -9.63 -6.42
N ILE A 161 3.70 -8.70 -6.84
CA ILE A 161 4.10 -7.54 -6.02
C ILE A 161 2.87 -6.69 -5.66
N GLY A 162 1.99 -6.41 -6.63
CA GLY A 162 0.75 -5.66 -6.38
C GLY A 162 -0.12 -6.34 -5.33
N GLU A 163 -0.32 -7.64 -5.46
CA GLU A 163 -1.11 -8.44 -4.51
C GLU A 163 -0.45 -8.49 -3.13
N ILE A 164 0.87 -8.74 -3.05
CA ILE A 164 1.60 -8.80 -1.79
C ILE A 164 1.53 -7.45 -1.06
N PHE A 165 1.78 -6.33 -1.74
CA PHE A 165 1.71 -5.01 -1.10
C PHE A 165 0.29 -4.63 -0.69
N HIS A 166 -0.72 -5.06 -1.44
CA HIS A 166 -2.10 -4.92 -1.01
C HIS A 166 -2.38 -5.70 0.27
N LYS A 167 -1.97 -6.96 0.35
CA LYS A 167 -2.11 -7.80 1.55
C LYS A 167 -1.31 -7.25 2.75
N MET A 168 -0.18 -6.59 2.50
CA MET A 168 0.59 -5.88 3.52
C MET A 168 -0.06 -4.55 3.97
N GLY A 169 -1.16 -4.12 3.33
CA GLY A 169 -1.83 -2.85 3.61
C GLY A 169 -1.04 -1.62 3.15
N LEU A 170 -0.12 -1.78 2.21
CA LEU A 170 0.66 -0.70 1.60
C LEU A 170 0.00 -0.16 0.34
N LEU A 171 -0.84 -0.95 -0.31
CA LEU A 171 -1.69 -0.57 -1.43
C LEU A 171 -3.16 -0.81 -1.10
N GLU A 172 -4.02 0.07 -1.56
CA GLU A 172 -5.47 -0.01 -1.33
C GLU A 172 -6.11 -1.16 -2.10
N LYS A 173 -5.72 -1.39 -3.36
CA LYS A 173 -6.35 -2.36 -4.28
C LYS A 173 -5.40 -3.45 -4.79
N GLY A 174 -4.13 -3.11 -5.03
CA GLY A 174 -3.12 -4.05 -5.51
C GLY A 174 -3.24 -4.49 -6.98
N HIS A 175 -4.18 -3.92 -7.75
CA HIS A 175 -4.29 -4.18 -9.18
C HIS A 175 -3.12 -3.58 -9.95
N VAL A 176 -2.84 -4.11 -11.14
CA VAL A 176 -1.74 -3.67 -11.99
C VAL A 176 -2.27 -3.09 -13.30
N ILE A 177 -1.98 -1.83 -13.55
CA ILE A 177 -2.24 -1.17 -14.84
C ILE A 177 -0.96 -1.27 -15.68
N ARG A 178 -1.07 -1.95 -16.80
CA ARG A 178 0.04 -2.19 -17.75
C ARG A 178 -0.01 -1.20 -18.88
N THR A 179 1.08 -0.50 -19.06
CA THR A 179 1.22 0.51 -20.09
C THR A 179 2.60 0.46 -20.74
N ASP A 180 2.74 1.17 -21.81
CA ASP A 180 3.96 1.32 -22.60
C ASP A 180 3.98 2.72 -23.23
N ARG A 181 5.07 3.04 -23.97
CA ARG A 181 5.19 4.32 -24.66
C ARG A 181 3.98 4.63 -25.55
N SER A 182 3.45 3.65 -26.27
CA SER A 182 2.37 3.88 -27.26
C SER A 182 1.07 4.35 -26.62
N LYS A 183 0.81 3.92 -25.38
CA LYS A 183 -0.38 4.29 -24.59
C LYS A 183 -0.21 5.61 -23.85
N LEU A 184 1.04 5.97 -23.48
CA LEU A 184 1.34 7.17 -22.70
C LEU A 184 1.62 8.38 -23.55
N VAL A 185 2.28 8.21 -24.70
CA VAL A 185 2.69 9.32 -25.56
C VAL A 185 1.57 9.70 -26.52
N GLY A 186 1.24 10.98 -26.57
CA GLY A 186 0.28 11.57 -27.50
C GLY A 186 0.94 12.05 -28.79
N LYS A 187 0.11 12.35 -29.77
CA LYS A 187 0.53 12.94 -31.05
C LYS A 187 0.55 14.46 -31.03
N TRP A 188 -0.21 15.04 -30.11
CA TRP A 188 -0.43 16.48 -30.02
C TRP A 188 0.06 17.02 -28.66
N LEU A 189 0.37 18.31 -28.65
CA LEU A 189 0.78 19.01 -27.43
C LEU A 189 -0.31 18.91 -26.34
N GLY A 190 0.08 18.51 -25.12
CA GLY A 190 -0.84 18.32 -23.98
C GLY A 190 -1.52 16.94 -23.93
N GLU A 191 -1.48 16.15 -25.00
CA GLU A 191 -2.11 14.82 -25.04
C GLU A 191 -1.31 13.80 -24.20
N THR A 192 0.00 13.93 -24.16
CA THR A 192 0.89 13.04 -23.39
C THR A 192 0.63 13.18 -21.89
N GLU A 193 0.53 14.41 -21.39
CA GLU A 193 0.23 14.71 -20.01
C GLU A 193 -1.14 14.13 -19.61
N GLN A 194 -2.17 14.32 -20.42
CA GLN A 194 -3.52 13.79 -20.19
C GLN A 194 -3.53 12.25 -20.15
N LYS A 195 -2.87 11.59 -21.10
CA LYS A 195 -2.77 10.12 -21.14
C LYS A 195 -2.01 9.58 -19.93
N THR A 196 -0.92 10.25 -19.55
CA THR A 196 -0.13 9.87 -18.39
C THR A 196 -0.94 10.02 -17.10
N GLU A 197 -1.65 11.14 -16.92
CA GLU A 197 -2.51 11.35 -15.76
C GLU A 197 -3.66 10.33 -15.71
N ALA A 198 -4.27 10.00 -16.85
CA ALA A 198 -5.31 8.97 -16.92
C ALA A 198 -4.76 7.58 -16.51
N ALA A 199 -3.54 7.22 -16.92
CA ALA A 199 -2.90 5.97 -16.53
C ALA A 199 -2.57 5.95 -15.02
N ILE A 200 -2.10 7.07 -14.47
CA ILE A 200 -1.86 7.24 -13.04
C ILE A 200 -3.16 7.06 -12.24
N GLU A 201 -4.24 7.74 -12.64
CA GLU A 201 -5.53 7.64 -11.94
C GLU A 201 -6.12 6.23 -12.03
N ALA A 202 -5.97 5.55 -13.18
CA ALA A 202 -6.38 4.16 -13.33
C ALA A 202 -5.59 3.22 -12.40
N ALA A 203 -4.31 3.52 -12.12
CA ALA A 203 -3.45 2.74 -11.26
C ALA A 203 -3.58 3.08 -9.76
N LYS A 204 -4.40 4.05 -9.40
CA LYS A 204 -4.52 4.54 -8.03
C LYS A 204 -4.93 3.44 -7.05
N GLY A 205 -4.15 3.33 -5.99
CA GLY A 205 -4.28 2.25 -5.00
C GLY A 205 -3.65 0.93 -5.42
N GLY A 206 -2.97 0.87 -6.56
CA GLY A 206 -2.34 -0.31 -7.14
C GLY A 206 -0.96 -0.02 -7.71
N VAL A 207 -0.64 -0.69 -8.79
CA VAL A 207 0.66 -0.62 -9.49
C VAL A 207 0.49 -0.07 -10.89
N LEU A 208 1.30 0.91 -11.26
CA LEU A 208 1.50 1.34 -12.64
C LEU A 208 2.77 0.66 -13.19
N PHE A 209 2.59 -0.30 -14.08
CA PHE A 209 3.68 -1.02 -14.74
C PHE A 209 3.91 -0.41 -16.12
N ILE A 210 5.11 0.13 -16.36
CA ILE A 210 5.50 0.74 -17.63
C ILE A 210 6.53 -0.17 -18.28
N ASP A 211 6.12 -0.85 -19.34
CA ASP A 211 7.01 -1.73 -20.09
C ASP A 211 7.85 -0.92 -21.09
N GLU A 212 9.05 -1.42 -21.37
CA GLU A 212 10.03 -0.76 -22.25
C GLU A 212 10.20 0.74 -21.91
N ALA A 213 10.24 1.05 -20.60
CA ALA A 213 10.26 2.43 -20.10
C ALA A 213 11.43 3.26 -20.65
N TYR A 214 12.52 2.63 -21.03
CA TYR A 214 13.65 3.30 -21.70
C TYR A 214 13.23 3.99 -23.00
N SER A 215 12.18 3.52 -23.65
CA SER A 215 11.64 4.12 -24.87
C SER A 215 11.04 5.52 -24.65
N LEU A 216 10.75 5.89 -23.40
CA LEU A 216 10.29 7.22 -23.02
C LEU A 216 11.42 8.26 -23.05
N PHE A 217 12.67 7.79 -23.02
CA PHE A 217 13.84 8.66 -23.03
C PHE A 217 14.44 8.68 -24.43
N THR A 218 14.46 9.85 -25.04
CA THR A 218 15.17 10.12 -26.28
C THR A 218 16.28 11.12 -26.01
N ASN A 219 17.50 10.72 -26.34
CA ASN A 219 18.62 11.66 -26.37
C ASN A 219 18.42 12.57 -27.60
N ASP A 220 18.07 13.82 -27.37
CA ASP A 220 17.89 14.87 -28.40
C ASP A 220 19.16 15.19 -29.24
N LYS A 221 19.89 14.15 -29.66
CA LYS A 221 21.03 14.37 -30.57
C LYS A 221 20.62 14.72 -31.99
N ASP A 222 19.37 14.41 -32.38
CA ASP A 222 18.85 14.61 -33.72
C ASP A 222 17.89 15.81 -33.89
N GLY A 223 17.69 16.61 -32.84
CA GLY A 223 16.98 17.90 -32.97
C GLY A 223 15.49 17.82 -33.32
N ASP A 224 14.87 16.64 -33.28
CA ASP A 224 13.43 16.52 -33.48
C ASP A 224 12.67 16.88 -32.20
N LYS A 225 12.33 18.18 -32.10
CA LYS A 225 11.59 18.81 -30.98
C LYS A 225 10.19 18.21 -30.71
N ARG A 226 9.81 17.12 -31.39
CA ARG A 226 8.46 16.54 -31.33
C ARG A 226 8.41 15.24 -30.53
N ASP A 227 9.47 14.83 -29.86
CA ASP A 227 9.42 13.65 -29.01
C ASP A 227 8.85 14.01 -27.63
N PHE A 228 7.61 13.56 -27.40
CA PHE A 228 6.88 13.80 -26.15
C PHE A 228 7.13 12.74 -25.08
N GLY A 229 8.07 11.80 -25.26
CA GLY A 229 8.37 10.75 -24.29
C GLY A 229 8.84 11.30 -22.94
N ASN A 230 9.71 12.31 -22.96
CA ASN A 230 10.19 12.98 -21.75
C ASN A 230 9.08 13.63 -20.93
N ARG A 231 7.96 14.03 -21.56
CA ARG A 231 6.79 14.60 -20.88
C ARG A 231 6.12 13.61 -19.92
N VAL A 232 6.18 12.30 -20.24
CA VAL A 232 5.70 11.25 -19.34
C VAL A 232 6.49 11.29 -18.04
N ILE A 233 7.80 11.36 -18.12
CA ILE A 233 8.70 11.43 -16.95
C ILE A 233 8.45 12.71 -16.16
N GLU A 234 8.35 13.85 -16.85
CA GLU A 234 8.07 15.16 -16.21
C GLU A 234 6.71 15.17 -15.49
N THR A 235 5.72 14.46 -16.00
CA THR A 235 4.38 14.33 -15.36
C THR A 235 4.41 13.37 -14.16
N LEU A 236 5.20 12.29 -14.24
CA LEU A 236 5.33 11.30 -13.17
C LEU A 236 6.13 11.83 -11.97
N LEU A 237 7.25 12.50 -12.21
CA LEU A 237 8.21 12.88 -11.15
C LEU A 237 7.59 13.62 -9.95
N PRO A 238 6.71 14.62 -10.13
CA PRO A 238 6.06 15.30 -9.01
C PRO A 238 5.18 14.34 -8.18
N LYS A 239 4.48 13.41 -8.85
CA LYS A 239 3.60 12.42 -8.21
C LYS A 239 4.39 11.40 -7.40
N LEU A 240 5.54 10.93 -7.92
CA LEU A 240 6.43 10.00 -7.21
C LEU A 240 7.05 10.58 -5.93
N SER A 241 6.96 11.89 -5.75
CA SER A 241 7.47 12.60 -4.57
C SER A 241 6.41 12.84 -3.51
N ASP A 242 5.15 12.53 -3.80
CA ASP A 242 4.03 12.74 -2.89
C ASP A 242 3.84 11.48 -2.03
N ASP A 243 4.00 11.61 -0.72
CA ASP A 243 3.80 10.53 0.25
C ASP A 243 2.37 9.96 0.21
N ASN A 244 1.40 10.72 -0.30
CA ASN A 244 0.00 10.32 -0.44
C ASN A 244 -0.33 9.79 -1.84
N PHE A 245 0.66 9.56 -2.69
CA PHE A 245 0.45 9.10 -4.07
C PHE A 245 -0.32 7.78 -4.13
N GLY A 246 -0.08 6.87 -3.16
CA GLY A 246 -0.85 5.63 -3.00
C GLY A 246 -0.73 4.65 -4.18
N THR A 247 0.24 4.87 -5.08
CA THR A 247 0.49 4.03 -6.27
C THR A 247 1.96 3.69 -6.35
N ILE A 248 2.29 2.43 -6.62
CA ILE A 248 3.65 2.01 -6.89
C ILE A 248 3.88 2.04 -8.40
N VAL A 249 5.01 2.61 -8.82
CA VAL A 249 5.40 2.60 -10.23
C VAL A 249 6.53 1.60 -10.42
N ILE A 250 6.39 0.74 -11.42
CA ILE A 250 7.41 -0.22 -11.85
C ILE A 250 7.82 0.13 -13.27
N LEU A 251 9.09 0.44 -13.47
CA LEU A 251 9.68 0.66 -14.79
C LEU A 251 10.36 -0.63 -15.23
N ALA A 252 10.01 -1.14 -16.40
CA ALA A 252 10.58 -2.39 -16.93
C ALA A 252 11.32 -2.15 -18.25
N GLY A 253 12.39 -2.91 -18.47
CA GLY A 253 13.15 -2.84 -19.74
C GLY A 253 14.47 -3.57 -19.69
N TYR A 254 15.29 -3.36 -20.73
CA TYR A 254 16.63 -3.94 -20.83
C TYR A 254 17.61 -3.29 -19.85
N PRO A 255 18.54 -4.04 -19.25
CA PRO A 255 19.43 -3.54 -18.21
C PRO A 255 20.24 -2.30 -18.61
N ALA A 256 20.84 -2.31 -19.81
CA ALA A 256 21.69 -1.22 -20.27
C ALA A 256 20.88 0.05 -20.54
N GLU A 257 19.73 -0.08 -21.18
CA GLU A 257 18.83 1.02 -21.53
C GLU A 257 18.17 1.62 -20.29
N MET A 258 17.76 0.78 -19.33
CA MET A 258 17.18 1.24 -18.06
C MET A 258 18.19 2.00 -17.22
N LYS A 259 19.46 1.58 -17.24
CA LYS A 259 20.53 2.33 -16.59
C LYS A 259 20.67 3.73 -17.19
N LEU A 260 20.69 3.85 -18.53
CA LEU A 260 20.76 5.15 -19.20
C LEU A 260 19.55 6.03 -18.88
N LEU A 261 18.33 5.47 -18.83
CA LEU A 261 17.13 6.18 -18.43
C LEU A 261 17.26 6.76 -17.00
N LEU A 262 17.72 5.98 -16.03
CA LEU A 262 17.87 6.42 -14.64
C LEU A 262 18.99 7.48 -14.50
N GLU A 263 20.09 7.30 -15.21
CA GLU A 263 21.20 8.26 -15.22
C GLU A 263 20.87 9.59 -15.92
N SER A 264 19.89 9.59 -16.83
CA SER A 264 19.47 10.79 -17.55
C SER A 264 18.78 11.82 -16.64
N ASN A 265 18.20 11.37 -15.53
CA ASN A 265 17.46 12.23 -14.62
C ASN A 265 17.72 11.84 -13.15
N PRO A 266 18.48 12.67 -12.39
CA PRO A 266 18.76 12.41 -10.96
C PRO A 266 17.49 12.25 -10.10
N GLY A 267 16.39 12.88 -10.53
CA GLY A 267 15.09 12.76 -9.89
C GLY A 267 14.52 11.34 -10.00
N LEU A 268 14.71 10.64 -11.13
CA LEU A 268 14.32 9.24 -11.28
C LEU A 268 15.14 8.34 -10.37
N GLN A 269 16.46 8.49 -10.38
CA GLN A 269 17.34 7.63 -9.59
C GLN A 269 16.99 7.64 -8.10
N SER A 270 16.66 8.80 -7.55
CA SER A 270 16.28 8.93 -6.13
C SER A 270 14.92 8.34 -5.77
N ARG A 271 14.02 8.19 -6.74
CA ARG A 271 12.66 7.70 -6.52
C ARG A 271 12.48 6.23 -6.86
N PHE A 272 13.44 5.64 -7.56
CA PHE A 272 13.48 4.21 -7.90
C PHE A 272 14.69 3.53 -7.21
N PRO A 273 14.68 3.40 -5.88
CA PRO A 273 15.84 2.89 -5.14
C PRO A 273 16.03 1.38 -5.29
N PHE A 274 15.03 0.66 -5.82
CA PHE A 274 15.05 -0.80 -5.88
C PHE A 274 15.10 -1.26 -7.34
N THR A 275 16.14 -2.03 -7.69
CA THR A 275 16.28 -2.66 -9.00
C THR A 275 16.31 -4.15 -8.85
N PHE A 276 15.42 -4.84 -9.56
CA PHE A 276 15.33 -6.29 -9.62
C PHE A 276 15.73 -6.78 -11.01
N HIS A 277 16.71 -7.67 -11.05
CA HIS A 277 17.20 -8.25 -12.29
C HIS A 277 16.57 -9.61 -12.53
N PHE A 278 15.97 -9.78 -13.70
CA PHE A 278 15.37 -11.01 -14.19
C PHE A 278 16.39 -11.69 -15.10
N GLU A 279 16.95 -12.78 -14.60
CA GLU A 279 17.87 -13.62 -15.34
C GLU A 279 17.13 -14.37 -16.44
N ASP A 280 17.85 -14.75 -17.49
CA ASP A 280 17.29 -15.62 -18.52
C ASP A 280 17.11 -17.03 -17.96
N TYR A 281 16.07 -17.71 -18.38
CA TYR A 281 15.85 -19.10 -18.01
C TYR A 281 16.88 -20.03 -18.68
N SER A 282 17.33 -21.03 -17.94
CA SER A 282 18.15 -22.10 -18.52
C SER A 282 17.29 -22.97 -19.48
N PRO A 283 17.94 -23.72 -20.38
CA PRO A 283 17.21 -24.66 -21.25
C PRO A 283 16.35 -25.66 -20.48
N GLU A 284 16.81 -26.09 -19.31
CA GLU A 284 16.10 -27.03 -18.43
C GLU A 284 14.85 -26.36 -17.83
N GLU A 285 14.99 -25.13 -17.33
CA GLU A 285 13.88 -24.34 -16.78
C GLU A 285 12.81 -24.03 -17.84
N LEU A 286 13.24 -23.76 -19.09
CA LEU A 286 12.32 -23.54 -20.21
C LEU A 286 11.50 -24.78 -20.60
N LEU A 287 11.98 -25.99 -20.28
CA LEU A 287 11.24 -27.24 -20.47
C LEU A 287 10.19 -27.48 -19.37
N GLU A 288 10.36 -26.84 -18.22
CA GLU A 288 9.44 -26.97 -17.09
C GLU A 288 8.33 -25.90 -17.14
N ILE A 289 8.54 -24.76 -17.84
CA ILE A 289 7.55 -23.69 -18.06
C ILE A 289 6.53 -24.11 -19.12
#